data_bffc9ebacb41271ea0083cb2ffac43e5
#
_entry.id   bffc9ebacb41271ea0083cb2ffac43e5
#
_cell.length_a   1.000
_cell.length_b   1.000
_cell.length_c   1.000
_cell.angle_alpha   90.00
_cell.angle_beta   90.00
_cell.angle_gamma   90.00
#
_symmetry.space_group_name_H-M   'P 1'
#
loop_
_entity.id
_entity.type
_entity.pdbx_description
1 polymer ?
#
loop_
_entity_poly.entity_id
_entity_poly.type
_entity_poly.pdbx_seq_one_letter_code
_entity_poly.pdbx_strand_id
1 'polypeptide(L)'
;MDLKTLTEINAPSGHEQAIRRFLLDELKKLGFAPVLDRMGNVVVVKEGTGDAPRKRVMVSAHMDEVGLIVTSATEEGYLRIAAAGGIDPRVLVSKRVTVGDDKLPGVIGAVPIHLQSAAERKHVLSMDELLVDIGAKNKDEAECKAPMGTYISFDTPYVEYGDGFACGKAFDDRVGCLSLLRLLQEELPVDLVACFVSEEEVGCRGAKGAAFQQEPDIGIVLEGTTCNDLGDVPETAHVCEAGQGVAVSFMDGASIANRALFRKALDVAKQENIPHQVKHSVSGGNDGGAIQRAREGVPVVVLSVPCRYIHSPSSVVKLSDVESQFALVKALVKAL
;
A
#
# COMPACT_ATOMS: atom_id res chain seq x y z
N MET A 1 -1.96 15.47 -10.59
CA MET A 1 -2.60 14.41 -9.80
C MET A 1 -2.21 14.60 -8.37
N ASP A 2 -3.10 14.38 -7.43
CA ASP A 2 -2.85 14.53 -6.00
C ASP A 2 -3.06 13.21 -5.24
N LEU A 3 -2.48 13.12 -4.06
CA LEU A 3 -2.55 11.93 -3.20
C LEU A 3 -3.99 11.65 -2.73
N LYS A 4 -4.78 12.70 -2.47
CA LYS A 4 -6.18 12.58 -2.08
C LYS A 4 -6.99 11.74 -3.07
N THR A 5 -6.88 12.06 -4.36
CA THR A 5 -7.61 11.33 -5.41
C THR A 5 -7.27 9.84 -5.40
N LEU A 6 -6.00 9.47 -5.23
CA LEU A 6 -5.56 8.08 -5.19
C LEU A 6 -6.05 7.34 -3.94
N THR A 7 -5.98 7.98 -2.78
CA THR A 7 -6.32 7.33 -1.51
C THR A 7 -7.83 7.15 -1.30
N GLU A 8 -8.67 7.97 -1.92
CA GLU A 8 -10.14 7.87 -1.83
C GLU A 8 -10.76 6.83 -2.77
N ILE A 9 -9.97 6.26 -3.71
CA ILE A 9 -10.44 5.17 -4.57
C ILE A 9 -10.38 3.84 -3.78
N ASN A 10 -11.56 3.21 -3.61
CA ASN A 10 -11.66 1.92 -2.95
C ASN A 10 -11.09 0.80 -3.84
N ALA A 11 -10.14 0.05 -3.30
CA ALA A 11 -9.53 -1.07 -3.99
C ALA A 11 -8.91 -2.09 -3.03
N PRO A 12 -9.70 -2.80 -2.21
CA PRO A 12 -9.19 -3.90 -1.41
C PRO A 12 -8.50 -4.95 -2.27
N SER A 13 -7.53 -5.67 -1.71
CA SER A 13 -6.80 -6.73 -2.40
C SER A 13 -7.74 -7.73 -3.06
N GLY A 14 -7.57 -7.98 -4.37
CA GLY A 14 -8.44 -8.80 -5.20
C GLY A 14 -9.63 -8.04 -5.80
N HIS A 15 -9.82 -6.76 -5.45
CA HIS A 15 -10.89 -5.91 -5.97
C HIS A 15 -10.35 -4.54 -6.44
N GLU A 16 -9.25 -4.55 -7.18
CA GLU A 16 -8.53 -3.35 -7.60
C GLU A 16 -9.09 -2.68 -8.88
N GLN A 17 -10.25 -3.11 -9.38
CA GLN A 17 -10.77 -2.66 -10.68
C GLN A 17 -10.95 -1.14 -10.77
N ALA A 18 -11.32 -0.48 -9.68
CA ALA A 18 -11.54 0.97 -9.66
C ALA A 18 -10.23 1.74 -9.84
N ILE A 19 -9.21 1.43 -9.02
CA ILE A 19 -7.90 2.07 -9.11
C ILE A 19 -7.19 1.69 -10.41
N ARG A 20 -7.33 0.45 -10.87
CA ARG A 20 -6.76 -0.03 -12.13
C ARG A 20 -7.30 0.77 -13.32
N ARG A 21 -8.61 0.95 -13.42
CA ARG A 21 -9.22 1.81 -14.45
C ARG A 21 -8.68 3.23 -14.40
N PHE A 22 -8.66 3.80 -13.21
CA PHE A 22 -8.14 5.15 -13.00
C PHE A 22 -6.69 5.27 -13.48
N LEU A 23 -5.80 4.34 -13.08
CA LEU A 23 -4.40 4.34 -13.52
C LEU A 23 -4.25 4.18 -15.03
N LEU A 24 -5.00 3.26 -15.64
CA LEU A 24 -5.01 3.08 -17.09
C LEU A 24 -5.40 4.36 -17.84
N ASP A 25 -6.41 5.07 -17.34
CA ASP A 25 -6.89 6.31 -17.96
C ASP A 25 -5.88 7.45 -17.79
N GLU A 26 -5.29 7.59 -16.61
CA GLU A 26 -4.24 8.62 -16.36
C GLU A 26 -2.98 8.36 -17.18
N LEU A 27 -2.51 7.11 -17.25
CA LEU A 27 -1.35 6.74 -18.05
C LEU A 27 -1.57 7.02 -19.55
N LYS A 28 -2.77 6.74 -20.07
CA LYS A 28 -3.12 7.09 -21.46
C LYS A 28 -3.15 8.61 -21.71
N LYS A 29 -3.67 9.39 -20.75
CA LYS A 29 -3.65 10.88 -20.83
C LYS A 29 -2.21 11.42 -20.85
N LEU A 30 -1.29 10.75 -20.16
CA LEU A 30 0.14 11.07 -20.18
C LEU A 30 0.87 10.57 -21.45
N GLY A 31 0.15 9.91 -22.38
CA GLY A 31 0.70 9.45 -23.65
C GLY A 31 1.35 8.06 -23.59
N PHE A 32 1.20 7.32 -22.49
CA PHE A 32 1.71 5.96 -22.38
C PHE A 32 0.73 4.91 -22.91
N ALA A 33 1.25 3.74 -23.24
CA ALA A 33 0.49 2.55 -23.63
C ALA A 33 0.59 1.47 -22.54
N PRO A 34 -0.19 1.60 -21.43
CA PRO A 34 -0.14 0.63 -20.34
C PRO A 34 -0.66 -0.74 -20.80
N VAL A 35 -0.02 -1.79 -20.30
CA VAL A 35 -0.41 -3.18 -20.51
C VAL A 35 -0.99 -3.73 -19.20
N LEU A 36 -2.10 -4.42 -19.31
CA LEU A 36 -2.70 -5.16 -18.20
C LEU A 36 -2.25 -6.63 -18.31
N ASP A 37 -1.58 -7.15 -17.30
CA ASP A 37 -1.22 -8.55 -17.24
C ASP A 37 -2.34 -9.45 -16.68
N ARG A 38 -2.08 -10.76 -16.60
CA ARG A 38 -3.08 -11.74 -16.13
C ARG A 38 -3.36 -11.66 -14.63
N MET A 39 -2.45 -11.09 -13.85
CA MET A 39 -2.65 -10.84 -12.41
C MET A 39 -3.40 -9.53 -12.15
N GLY A 40 -3.60 -8.72 -13.19
CA GLY A 40 -4.24 -7.43 -13.05
C GLY A 40 -3.25 -6.29 -12.76
N ASN A 41 -1.95 -6.53 -12.85
CA ASN A 41 -0.95 -5.46 -12.76
C ASN A 41 -1.05 -4.52 -13.96
N VAL A 42 -0.82 -3.23 -13.72
CA VAL A 42 -0.70 -2.24 -14.80
C VAL A 42 0.78 -1.96 -15.03
N VAL A 43 1.27 -2.27 -16.22
CA VAL A 43 2.69 -2.18 -16.56
C VAL A 43 2.90 -1.17 -17.68
N VAL A 44 3.87 -0.29 -17.52
CA VAL A 44 4.37 0.63 -18.56
C VAL A 44 5.86 0.41 -18.73
N VAL A 45 6.28 0.19 -19.96
CA VAL A 45 7.70 0.18 -20.31
C VAL A 45 8.02 1.48 -21.03
N LYS A 46 8.95 2.25 -20.44
CA LYS A 46 9.44 3.51 -20.98
C LYS A 46 10.91 3.36 -21.36
N GLU A 47 11.20 3.56 -22.62
CA GLU A 47 12.57 3.53 -23.14
C GLU A 47 13.39 4.69 -22.56
N GLY A 48 14.62 4.40 -22.15
CA GLY A 48 15.56 5.37 -21.61
C GLY A 48 16.24 6.21 -22.67
N THR A 49 16.84 7.33 -22.25
CA THR A 49 17.58 8.25 -23.14
C THR A 49 19.09 7.99 -23.18
N GLY A 50 19.60 7.09 -22.33
CA GLY A 50 21.02 6.72 -22.31
C GLY A 50 21.44 5.84 -23.47
N ASP A 51 22.76 5.66 -23.62
CA ASP A 51 23.34 4.79 -24.65
C ASP A 51 23.02 3.31 -24.42
N ALA A 52 22.77 2.57 -25.48
CA ALA A 52 22.53 1.13 -25.38
C ALA A 52 23.87 0.34 -25.22
N PRO A 53 23.90 -0.81 -24.49
CA PRO A 53 22.75 -1.43 -23.82
C PRO A 53 22.39 -0.72 -22.52
N ARG A 54 21.11 -0.38 -22.35
CA ARG A 54 20.61 0.23 -21.14
C ARG A 54 20.20 -0.82 -20.09
N LYS A 55 20.32 -0.49 -18.82
CA LYS A 55 19.74 -1.30 -17.74
C LYS A 55 18.22 -1.23 -17.78
N ARG A 56 17.59 -2.36 -17.51
CA ARG A 56 16.15 -2.48 -17.35
C ARG A 56 15.81 -2.40 -15.88
N VAL A 57 15.30 -1.27 -15.43
CA VAL A 57 14.99 -0.99 -14.03
C VAL A 57 13.48 -1.09 -13.80
N MET A 58 13.05 -2.06 -12.99
CA MET A 58 11.68 -2.16 -12.53
C MET A 58 11.50 -1.30 -11.29
N VAL A 59 10.54 -0.39 -11.34
CA VAL A 59 10.04 0.33 -10.16
C VAL A 59 8.61 -0.10 -9.94
N SER A 60 8.31 -0.64 -8.76
CA SER A 60 6.99 -1.13 -8.39
C SER A 60 6.39 -0.36 -7.23
N ALA A 61 5.07 -0.26 -7.24
CA ALA A 61 4.23 0.23 -6.17
C ALA A 61 2.93 -0.58 -6.19
N HIS A 62 2.39 -0.99 -5.05
CA HIS A 62 1.14 -1.73 -5.06
C HIS A 62 -0.07 -0.80 -5.10
N MET A 63 -1.12 -1.24 -5.81
CA MET A 63 -2.33 -0.44 -5.98
C MET A 63 -3.49 -0.91 -5.09
N ASP A 64 -3.38 -2.08 -4.46
CA ASP A 64 -4.37 -2.56 -3.50
C ASP A 64 -4.21 -1.90 -2.13
N GLU A 65 -5.16 -2.12 -1.28
CA GLU A 65 -5.21 -1.69 0.11
C GLU A 65 -5.81 -2.80 0.97
N VAL A 66 -5.54 -2.80 2.27
CA VAL A 66 -6.22 -3.69 3.22
C VAL A 66 -7.73 -3.39 3.26
N GLY A 67 -8.53 -4.42 3.37
CA GLY A 67 -9.99 -4.31 3.41
C GLY A 67 -10.64 -5.53 4.05
N LEU A 68 -11.94 -5.68 3.83
CA LEU A 68 -12.70 -6.81 4.36
C LEU A 68 -13.51 -7.46 3.23
N ILE A 69 -13.92 -8.70 3.46
CA ILE A 69 -14.78 -9.45 2.55
C ILE A 69 -15.92 -10.11 3.33
N VAL A 70 -17.12 -10.10 2.76
CA VAL A 70 -18.30 -10.77 3.33
C VAL A 70 -18.15 -12.28 3.23
N THR A 71 -18.32 -12.96 4.35
CA THR A 71 -18.29 -14.44 4.42
C THR A 71 -19.69 -15.05 4.56
N SER A 72 -20.62 -14.37 5.23
CA SER A 72 -22.03 -14.79 5.36
C SER A 72 -22.85 -13.64 5.96
N ALA A 73 -24.16 -13.86 6.13
CA ALA A 73 -25.05 -12.99 6.88
C ALA A 73 -25.66 -13.73 8.09
N THR A 74 -25.96 -13.01 9.17
CA THR A 74 -26.70 -13.54 10.33
C THR A 74 -28.22 -13.49 10.07
N GLU A 75 -29.01 -14.22 10.84
CA GLU A 75 -30.48 -14.22 10.71
C GLU A 75 -31.09 -12.81 10.95
N GLU A 76 -30.40 -11.97 11.75
CA GLU A 76 -30.79 -10.59 12.05
C GLU A 76 -30.36 -9.59 10.97
N GLY A 77 -29.61 -10.01 9.93
CA GLY A 77 -29.23 -9.16 8.81
C GLY A 77 -27.85 -8.49 8.94
N TYR A 78 -27.03 -8.87 9.90
CA TYR A 78 -25.62 -8.41 9.98
C TYR A 78 -24.72 -9.24 9.07
N LEU A 79 -23.66 -8.62 8.52
CA LEU A 79 -22.66 -9.32 7.71
C LEU A 79 -21.52 -9.84 8.60
N ARG A 80 -21.15 -11.11 8.41
CA ARG A 80 -19.88 -11.67 8.90
C ARG A 80 -18.78 -11.41 7.89
N ILE A 81 -17.58 -11.18 8.39
CA ILE A 81 -16.46 -10.68 7.58
C ILE A 81 -15.17 -11.47 7.82
N ALA A 82 -14.30 -11.42 6.83
CA ALA A 82 -12.89 -11.78 6.95
C ALA A 82 -12.02 -10.63 6.47
N ALA A 83 -10.77 -10.59 6.92
CA ALA A 83 -9.80 -9.61 6.44
C ALA A 83 -9.28 -9.97 5.04
N ALA A 84 -9.14 -8.99 4.18
CA ALA A 84 -8.34 -9.01 2.96
C ALA A 84 -7.08 -8.17 3.24
N GLY A 85 -6.00 -8.85 3.62
CA GLY A 85 -4.77 -8.23 4.12
C GLY A 85 -4.63 -8.31 5.65
N GLY A 86 -3.52 -7.80 6.16
CA GLY A 86 -3.18 -7.85 7.58
C GLY A 86 -3.83 -6.71 8.37
N ILE A 87 -4.89 -6.96 9.12
CA ILE A 87 -5.61 -5.95 9.92
C ILE A 87 -5.76 -6.42 11.36
N ASP A 88 -5.46 -5.53 12.30
CA ASP A 88 -5.73 -5.74 13.72
C ASP A 88 -7.23 -5.49 14.01
N PRO A 89 -7.99 -6.48 14.51
CA PRO A 89 -9.42 -6.31 14.80
C PRO A 89 -9.73 -5.16 15.77
N ARG A 90 -8.79 -4.81 16.65
CA ARG A 90 -8.96 -3.74 17.65
C ARG A 90 -9.21 -2.36 17.06
N VAL A 91 -8.68 -2.10 15.84
CA VAL A 91 -8.84 -0.80 15.18
C VAL A 91 -10.13 -0.69 14.36
N LEU A 92 -10.94 -1.76 14.30
CA LEU A 92 -12.10 -1.85 13.40
C LEU A 92 -13.42 -1.44 14.05
N VAL A 93 -13.55 -1.57 15.38
CA VAL A 93 -14.81 -1.29 16.09
C VAL A 93 -15.29 0.14 15.85
N SER A 94 -16.56 0.31 15.51
CA SER A 94 -17.22 1.59 15.24
C SER A 94 -16.73 2.32 13.98
N LYS A 95 -15.98 1.64 13.10
CA LYS A 95 -15.54 2.25 11.84
C LYS A 95 -16.64 2.19 10.79
N ARG A 96 -16.76 3.28 10.04
CA ARG A 96 -17.62 3.34 8.86
C ARG A 96 -16.94 2.61 7.70
N VAL A 97 -17.77 1.94 6.91
CA VAL A 97 -17.33 1.19 5.73
C VAL A 97 -18.30 1.42 4.56
N THR A 98 -17.82 1.12 3.38
CA THR A 98 -18.63 1.01 2.16
C THR A 98 -18.59 -0.43 1.68
N VAL A 99 -19.77 -1.00 1.41
CA VAL A 99 -19.95 -2.41 1.05
C VAL A 99 -20.34 -2.51 -0.43
N GLY A 100 -19.55 -3.28 -1.18
CA GLY A 100 -19.80 -3.56 -2.60
C GLY A 100 -19.56 -2.36 -3.53
N ASP A 101 -19.78 -2.59 -4.81
CA ASP A 101 -19.61 -1.59 -5.87
C ASP A 101 -20.61 -0.42 -5.75
N ASP A 102 -21.80 -0.69 -5.21
CA ASP A 102 -22.84 0.31 -4.96
C ASP A 102 -22.51 1.21 -3.74
N LYS A 103 -21.38 0.95 -3.08
CA LYS A 103 -20.90 1.69 -1.91
C LYS A 103 -21.97 1.81 -0.82
N LEU A 104 -22.67 0.71 -0.54
CA LEU A 104 -23.68 0.67 0.51
C LEU A 104 -23.01 1.04 1.85
N PRO A 105 -23.53 2.04 2.59
CA PRO A 105 -22.93 2.42 3.86
C PRO A 105 -23.13 1.35 4.91
N GLY A 106 -22.09 1.11 5.74
CA GLY A 106 -22.13 0.19 6.86
C GLY A 106 -21.28 0.67 8.02
N VAL A 107 -21.47 0.04 9.17
CA VAL A 107 -20.68 0.29 10.38
C VAL A 107 -20.25 -1.04 10.99
N ILE A 108 -18.96 -1.14 11.35
CA ILE A 108 -18.45 -2.33 12.06
C ILE A 108 -18.85 -2.24 13.53
N GLY A 109 -19.64 -3.20 13.99
CA GLY A 109 -20.18 -3.27 15.33
C GLY A 109 -19.55 -4.37 16.18
N ALA A 110 -19.63 -4.18 17.49
CA ALA A 110 -19.33 -5.16 18.52
C ALA A 110 -20.27 -4.97 19.72
N VAL A 111 -20.33 -5.93 20.62
CA VAL A 111 -21.12 -5.83 21.83
C VAL A 111 -20.66 -4.63 22.65
N PRO A 112 -21.57 -3.69 23.01
CA PRO A 112 -21.21 -2.51 23.80
C PRO A 112 -20.63 -2.88 25.18
N ILE A 113 -19.63 -2.12 25.62
CA ILE A 113 -18.87 -2.41 26.86
C ILE A 113 -19.76 -2.53 28.13
N HIS A 114 -20.86 -1.78 28.19
CA HIS A 114 -21.77 -1.81 29.33
C HIS A 114 -22.66 -3.06 29.39
N LEU A 115 -22.72 -3.84 28.31
CA LEU A 115 -23.38 -5.15 28.27
C LEU A 115 -22.42 -6.32 28.47
N GLN A 116 -21.11 -6.04 28.49
CA GLN A 116 -20.08 -7.05 28.64
C GLN A 116 -19.80 -7.38 30.11
N SER A 117 -19.57 -8.65 30.42
CA SER A 117 -19.03 -9.11 31.71
C SER A 117 -17.61 -8.61 31.96
N ALA A 118 -17.10 -8.71 33.17
CA ALA A 118 -15.73 -8.36 33.52
C ALA A 118 -14.68 -9.21 32.80
N ALA A 119 -15.00 -10.43 32.40
CA ALA A 119 -14.14 -11.32 31.63
C ALA A 119 -14.10 -10.89 30.16
N GLU A 120 -15.25 -10.62 29.54
CA GLU A 120 -15.36 -10.18 28.15
C GLU A 120 -14.65 -8.84 27.91
N ARG A 121 -14.66 -7.91 28.87
CA ARG A 121 -13.92 -6.63 28.76
C ARG A 121 -12.41 -6.79 28.70
N LYS A 122 -11.86 -7.92 29.13
CA LYS A 122 -10.43 -8.23 29.06
C LYS A 122 -10.06 -9.02 27.80
N HIS A 123 -11.05 -9.50 27.09
CA HIS A 123 -10.87 -10.24 25.85
C HIS A 123 -10.61 -9.26 24.70
N VAL A 124 -9.59 -9.57 23.89
CA VAL A 124 -9.35 -8.85 22.62
C VAL A 124 -10.23 -9.50 21.56
N LEU A 125 -11.13 -8.71 20.97
CA LEU A 125 -12.04 -9.19 19.92
C LEU A 125 -11.26 -9.79 18.74
N SER A 126 -11.69 -10.96 18.30
CA SER A 126 -11.26 -11.56 17.04
C SER A 126 -12.09 -11.04 15.87
N MET A 127 -11.63 -11.27 14.65
CA MET A 127 -12.35 -10.89 13.43
C MET A 127 -13.76 -11.51 13.37
N ASP A 128 -13.91 -12.76 13.82
CA ASP A 128 -15.18 -13.51 13.80
C ASP A 128 -16.25 -12.94 14.75
N GLU A 129 -15.85 -12.12 15.73
CA GLU A 129 -16.76 -11.46 16.68
C GLU A 129 -17.24 -10.10 16.19
N LEU A 130 -16.67 -9.60 15.10
CA LEU A 130 -17.06 -8.35 14.46
C LEU A 130 -18.15 -8.59 13.42
N LEU A 131 -19.11 -7.69 13.38
CA LEU A 131 -20.20 -7.71 12.42
C LEU A 131 -20.30 -6.35 11.70
N VAL A 132 -20.73 -6.36 10.45
CA VAL A 132 -21.05 -5.13 9.72
C VAL A 132 -22.55 -4.95 9.66
N ASP A 133 -23.03 -3.85 10.20
CA ASP A 133 -24.40 -3.41 10.12
C ASP A 133 -24.60 -2.56 8.86
N ILE A 134 -25.47 -3.02 7.97
CA ILE A 134 -25.88 -2.33 6.72
C ILE A 134 -27.36 -1.91 6.75
N GLY A 135 -28.02 -1.99 7.90
CA GLY A 135 -29.43 -1.69 8.06
C GLY A 135 -30.38 -2.71 7.41
N ALA A 136 -29.93 -3.94 7.16
CA ALA A 136 -30.79 -5.01 6.66
C ALA A 136 -31.68 -5.57 7.78
N LYS A 137 -32.90 -5.97 7.44
CA LYS A 137 -33.91 -6.44 8.42
C LYS A 137 -33.74 -7.92 8.78
N ASN A 138 -33.14 -8.69 7.89
CA ASN A 138 -32.96 -10.13 8.00
C ASN A 138 -31.86 -10.59 7.05
N LYS A 139 -31.53 -11.87 7.13
CA LYS A 139 -30.51 -12.52 6.32
C LYS A 139 -30.74 -12.39 4.81
N ASP A 140 -31.97 -12.65 4.35
CA ASP A 140 -32.30 -12.62 2.92
C ASP A 140 -32.04 -11.22 2.34
N GLU A 141 -32.43 -10.17 3.07
CA GLU A 141 -32.17 -8.78 2.63
C GLU A 141 -30.67 -8.47 2.64
N ALA A 142 -29.92 -8.92 3.65
CA ALA A 142 -28.49 -8.74 3.75
C ALA A 142 -27.76 -9.46 2.60
N GLU A 143 -28.08 -10.71 2.33
CA GLU A 143 -27.48 -11.51 1.26
C GLU A 143 -27.84 -10.97 -0.14
N CYS A 144 -29.04 -10.40 -0.30
CA CYS A 144 -29.43 -9.72 -1.54
C CYS A 144 -28.59 -8.48 -1.81
N LYS A 145 -28.29 -7.67 -0.76
CA LYS A 145 -27.51 -6.43 -0.88
C LYS A 145 -26.02 -6.67 -0.92
N ALA A 146 -25.53 -7.63 -0.17
CA ALA A 146 -24.12 -7.94 -0.01
C ALA A 146 -23.89 -9.46 0.09
N PRO A 147 -23.97 -10.18 -1.04
CA PRO A 147 -23.75 -11.62 -1.08
C PRO A 147 -22.31 -11.97 -0.63
N MET A 148 -22.11 -13.25 -0.27
CA MET A 148 -20.78 -13.78 0.04
C MET A 148 -19.78 -13.41 -1.05
N GLY A 149 -18.58 -12.96 -0.65
CA GLY A 149 -17.54 -12.49 -1.56
C GLY A 149 -17.63 -11.00 -1.90
N THR A 150 -18.62 -10.26 -1.40
CA THR A 150 -18.68 -8.81 -1.55
C THR A 150 -17.55 -8.15 -0.76
N TYR A 151 -16.78 -7.28 -1.41
CA TYR A 151 -15.70 -6.53 -0.77
C TYR A 151 -16.21 -5.34 0.03
N ILE A 152 -15.48 -5.00 1.08
CA ILE A 152 -15.79 -3.90 1.98
C ILE A 152 -14.54 -3.04 2.13
N SER A 153 -14.69 -1.74 1.88
CA SER A 153 -13.64 -0.74 2.02
C SER A 153 -13.91 0.19 3.20
N PHE A 154 -12.87 0.74 3.80
CA PHE A 154 -13.01 1.75 4.84
C PHE A 154 -13.51 3.09 4.26
N ASP A 155 -14.43 3.74 4.96
CA ASP A 155 -14.95 5.06 4.60
C ASP A 155 -14.25 6.15 5.43
N THR A 156 -13.00 6.42 5.06
CA THR A 156 -12.16 7.42 5.72
C THR A 156 -11.77 8.50 4.72
N PRO A 157 -12.23 9.75 4.90
CA PRO A 157 -11.87 10.84 4.02
C PRO A 157 -10.40 11.26 4.21
N TYR A 158 -9.79 11.74 3.15
CA TYR A 158 -8.47 12.38 3.22
C TYR A 158 -8.59 13.77 3.83
N VAL A 159 -7.76 14.04 4.85
CA VAL A 159 -7.71 15.35 5.54
C VAL A 159 -6.25 15.74 5.79
N GLU A 160 -5.87 16.93 5.38
CA GLU A 160 -4.60 17.54 5.77
C GLU A 160 -4.77 18.30 7.08
N TYR A 161 -3.78 18.21 7.98
CA TYR A 161 -3.82 18.86 9.28
C TYR A 161 -2.42 19.11 9.85
N GLY A 162 -2.38 19.92 10.90
CA GLY A 162 -1.13 20.25 11.58
C GLY A 162 -0.09 20.83 10.63
N ASP A 163 1.17 20.48 10.87
CA ASP A 163 2.30 20.90 10.03
C ASP A 163 2.55 19.90 8.91
N GLY A 164 1.72 19.93 7.86
CA GLY A 164 1.87 19.12 6.65
C GLY A 164 1.71 17.61 6.86
N PHE A 165 0.88 17.20 7.81
CA PHE A 165 0.43 15.81 7.93
C PHE A 165 -0.86 15.59 7.15
N ALA A 166 -1.04 14.40 6.64
CA ALA A 166 -2.29 13.93 6.06
C ALA A 166 -2.78 12.68 6.79
N CYS A 167 -4.10 12.63 7.07
CA CYS A 167 -4.80 11.47 7.57
C CYS A 167 -5.72 10.93 6.48
N GLY A 168 -5.79 9.62 6.33
CA GLY A 168 -6.62 8.96 5.34
C GLY A 168 -6.46 7.45 5.39
N LYS A 169 -7.00 6.76 4.40
CA LYS A 169 -6.78 5.33 4.17
C LYS A 169 -5.79 5.12 3.02
N ALA A 170 -5.29 3.91 2.87
CA ALA A 170 -4.54 3.47 1.69
C ALA A 170 -3.29 4.31 1.34
N PHE A 171 -2.68 5.02 2.31
CA PHE A 171 -1.37 5.62 2.03
C PHE A 171 -0.34 4.56 1.64
N ASP A 172 -0.43 3.41 2.24
CA ASP A 172 0.17 2.19 1.80
C ASP A 172 -0.70 1.53 0.71
N ASP A 173 -0.34 1.47 -0.61
CA ASP A 173 0.85 2.16 -1.12
C ASP A 173 0.49 3.16 -2.23
N ARG A 174 -0.52 4.00 -1.98
CA ARG A 174 -0.89 5.06 -2.93
C ARG A 174 0.16 6.18 -2.98
N VAL A 175 1.04 6.28 -1.96
CA VAL A 175 2.20 7.17 -1.99
C VAL A 175 3.22 6.71 -3.02
N GLY A 176 3.49 5.41 -3.09
CA GLY A 176 4.34 4.82 -4.12
C GLY A 176 3.71 4.91 -5.51
N CYS A 177 2.40 4.66 -5.62
CA CYS A 177 1.68 4.86 -6.88
C CYS A 177 1.81 6.30 -7.41
N LEU A 178 1.68 7.30 -6.53
CA LEU A 178 1.88 8.71 -6.90
C LEU A 178 3.31 8.97 -7.36
N SER A 179 4.30 8.50 -6.62
CA SER A 179 5.72 8.64 -6.94
C SER A 179 6.05 7.99 -8.29
N LEU A 180 5.49 6.81 -8.57
CA LEU A 180 5.69 6.08 -9.82
C LEU A 180 5.05 6.78 -11.03
N LEU A 181 3.85 7.34 -10.89
CA LEU A 181 3.20 8.17 -11.91
C LEU A 181 4.00 9.43 -12.24
N ARG A 182 4.62 10.04 -11.24
CA ARG A 182 5.51 11.20 -11.43
C ARG A 182 6.82 10.79 -12.10
N LEU A 183 7.40 9.66 -11.71
CA LEU A 183 8.65 9.14 -12.27
C LEU A 183 8.52 8.84 -13.76
N LEU A 184 7.38 8.34 -14.23
CA LEU A 184 7.09 8.11 -15.63
C LEU A 184 7.20 9.38 -16.49
N GLN A 185 7.03 10.57 -15.93
CA GLN A 185 7.11 11.84 -16.63
C GLN A 185 8.55 12.40 -16.72
N GLU A 186 9.51 11.77 -16.03
CA GLU A 186 10.91 12.20 -16.01
C GLU A 186 11.69 11.59 -17.17
N GLU A 187 12.67 12.31 -17.70
CA GLU A 187 13.68 11.73 -18.59
C GLU A 187 14.70 10.92 -17.78
N LEU A 188 14.87 9.67 -18.15
CA LEU A 188 15.69 8.70 -17.42
C LEU A 188 16.71 8.04 -18.36
N PRO A 189 17.94 7.77 -17.91
CA PRO A 189 18.96 7.14 -18.76
C PRO A 189 18.75 5.64 -18.97
N VAL A 190 17.91 5.01 -18.17
CA VAL A 190 17.63 3.57 -18.13
C VAL A 190 16.27 3.23 -18.75
N ASP A 191 16.05 2.01 -19.17
CA ASP A 191 14.73 1.53 -19.54
C ASP A 191 13.92 1.30 -18.28
N LEU A 192 12.88 2.12 -18.06
CA LEU A 192 12.01 2.03 -16.88
C LEU A 192 10.88 1.06 -17.16
N VAL A 193 10.71 0.07 -16.26
CA VAL A 193 9.52 -0.77 -16.16
C VAL A 193 8.73 -0.32 -14.94
N ALA A 194 7.72 0.50 -15.14
CA ALA A 194 6.81 0.93 -14.08
C ALA A 194 5.71 -0.11 -13.90
N CYS A 195 5.61 -0.69 -12.69
CA CYS A 195 4.63 -1.71 -12.35
C CYS A 195 3.75 -1.24 -11.19
N PHE A 196 2.46 -1.00 -11.46
CA PHE A 196 1.45 -0.88 -10.44
C PHE A 196 0.92 -2.28 -10.17
N VAL A 197 1.31 -2.88 -9.06
CA VAL A 197 1.07 -4.29 -8.78
C VAL A 197 -0.22 -4.50 -7.96
N SER A 198 -0.82 -5.67 -8.12
CA SER A 198 -2.04 -6.10 -7.42
C SER A 198 -1.72 -7.11 -6.33
N GLU A 199 -2.62 -7.24 -5.34
CA GLU A 199 -2.59 -8.30 -4.34
C GLU A 199 -1.27 -8.39 -3.55
N GLU A 200 -0.66 -7.23 -3.22
CA GLU A 200 0.51 -7.18 -2.34
C GLU A 200 0.14 -7.61 -0.94
N GLU A 201 -0.92 -7.03 -0.36
CA GLU A 201 -1.40 -7.17 1.02
C GLU A 201 -1.83 -8.60 1.40
N VAL A 202 -2.02 -9.45 0.40
CA VAL A 202 -2.36 -10.87 0.55
C VAL A 202 -1.25 -11.81 0.09
N GLY A 203 -0.02 -11.32 0.01
CA GLY A 203 1.19 -12.11 -0.21
C GLY A 203 1.98 -11.80 -1.48
N CYS A 204 2.11 -10.54 -1.87
CA CYS A 204 2.98 -10.03 -2.96
C CYS A 204 2.75 -10.78 -4.29
N ARG A 205 1.49 -11.09 -4.62
CA ARG A 205 1.15 -12.03 -5.70
C ARG A 205 1.39 -11.43 -7.07
N GLY A 206 1.02 -10.15 -7.27
CA GLY A 206 1.19 -9.45 -8.52
C GLY A 206 2.64 -9.25 -8.90
N ALA A 207 3.47 -8.82 -7.95
CA ALA A 207 4.89 -8.51 -8.18
C ALA A 207 5.70 -9.71 -8.68
N LYS A 208 5.39 -10.92 -8.17
CA LYS A 208 6.04 -12.15 -8.63
C LYS A 208 5.85 -12.38 -10.13
N GLY A 209 4.61 -12.22 -10.61
CA GLY A 209 4.27 -12.37 -12.02
C GLY A 209 4.88 -11.29 -12.88
N ALA A 210 4.81 -10.04 -12.45
CA ALA A 210 5.38 -8.89 -13.15
C ALA A 210 6.90 -9.02 -13.33
N ALA A 211 7.63 -9.29 -12.24
CA ALA A 211 9.09 -9.44 -12.28
C ALA A 211 9.52 -10.62 -13.18
N PHE A 212 8.76 -11.73 -13.16
CA PHE A 212 9.05 -12.86 -14.05
C PHE A 212 8.90 -12.49 -15.53
N GLN A 213 7.86 -11.72 -15.90
CA GLN A 213 7.58 -11.35 -17.28
C GLN A 213 8.49 -10.23 -17.78
N GLN A 214 8.82 -9.28 -16.90
CA GLN A 214 9.55 -8.08 -17.29
C GLN A 214 11.07 -8.23 -17.26
N GLU A 215 11.61 -9.28 -16.65
CA GLU A 215 13.05 -9.60 -16.63
C GLU A 215 13.95 -8.39 -16.25
N PRO A 216 13.71 -7.73 -15.11
CA PRO A 216 14.49 -6.54 -14.77
C PRO A 216 15.90 -6.90 -14.28
N ASP A 217 16.89 -6.05 -14.59
CA ASP A 217 18.23 -6.11 -14.04
C ASP A 217 18.27 -5.65 -12.57
N ILE A 218 17.34 -4.74 -12.20
CA ILE A 218 17.26 -4.10 -10.88
C ILE A 218 15.78 -3.88 -10.54
N GLY A 219 15.42 -4.14 -9.28
CA GLY A 219 14.11 -3.81 -8.69
C GLY A 219 14.23 -2.70 -7.65
N ILE A 220 13.40 -1.67 -7.78
CA ILE A 220 13.19 -0.65 -6.76
C ILE A 220 11.72 -0.73 -6.35
N VAL A 221 11.45 -0.92 -5.06
CA VAL A 221 10.10 -1.02 -4.53
C VAL A 221 9.79 0.26 -3.78
N LEU A 222 8.68 0.89 -4.12
CA LEU A 222 8.11 2.01 -3.38
C LEU A 222 7.06 1.44 -2.44
N GLU A 223 6.98 1.99 -1.22
CA GLU A 223 6.11 1.44 -0.16
C GLU A 223 5.68 2.50 0.84
N GLY A 224 4.62 2.21 1.62
CA GLY A 224 4.46 2.74 2.96
C GLY A 224 5.18 1.85 3.99
N THR A 225 5.53 2.37 5.16
CA THR A 225 6.10 1.52 6.22
C THR A 225 5.74 2.03 7.61
N THR A 226 5.61 1.09 8.56
CA THR A 226 5.28 1.43 9.95
C THR A 226 6.33 2.33 10.59
N CYS A 227 5.90 3.32 11.38
CA CYS A 227 6.78 4.23 12.12
C CYS A 227 7.11 3.71 13.52
N ASN A 228 6.12 3.63 14.39
CA ASN A 228 6.25 3.42 15.83
C ASN A 228 6.95 4.59 16.58
N ASP A 229 6.83 5.80 16.07
CA ASP A 229 7.42 7.05 16.61
C ASP A 229 6.44 7.82 17.51
N LEU A 230 5.68 7.11 18.34
CA LEU A 230 4.71 7.68 19.27
C LEU A 230 5.41 8.20 20.54
N GLY A 231 4.82 9.22 21.18
CA GLY A 231 5.45 9.98 22.26
C GLY A 231 5.95 9.19 23.46
N ASP A 232 5.35 8.03 23.75
CA ASP A 232 5.75 7.17 24.88
C ASP A 232 6.64 5.99 24.46
N VAL A 233 7.03 5.93 23.19
CA VAL A 233 7.88 4.86 22.64
C VAL A 233 9.35 5.31 22.71
N PRO A 234 10.27 4.50 23.29
CA PRO A 234 11.70 4.82 23.28
C PRO A 234 12.24 4.90 21.83
N GLU A 235 13.11 5.85 21.53
CA GLU A 235 13.74 6.02 20.21
C GLU A 235 14.36 4.72 19.66
N THR A 236 14.91 3.88 20.53
CA THR A 236 15.47 2.57 20.15
C THR A 236 14.44 1.56 19.64
N ALA A 237 13.15 1.83 19.86
CA ALA A 237 12.04 1.02 19.37
C ALA A 237 11.31 1.67 18.16
N HIS A 238 11.74 2.86 17.72
CA HIS A 238 11.26 3.45 16.50
C HIS A 238 11.72 2.61 15.30
N VAL A 239 10.81 2.36 14.39
CA VAL A 239 11.12 1.69 13.11
C VAL A 239 11.67 2.70 12.11
N CYS A 240 11.00 3.82 12.02
CA CYS A 240 11.36 5.06 11.36
C CYS A 240 10.49 6.19 11.94
N GLU A 241 10.75 7.43 11.55
CA GLU A 241 10.05 8.61 12.08
C GLU A 241 9.40 9.41 10.97
N ALA A 242 8.14 9.79 11.15
CA ALA A 242 7.45 10.69 10.23
C ALA A 242 8.05 12.10 10.28
N GLY A 243 8.38 12.65 9.12
CA GLY A 243 9.03 13.96 8.99
C GLY A 243 10.55 13.91 8.84
N GLN A 244 11.17 12.73 8.93
CA GLN A 244 12.62 12.54 8.73
C GLN A 244 12.98 12.10 7.30
N GLY A 245 12.03 12.13 6.39
CA GLY A 245 12.22 11.75 5.00
C GLY A 245 12.02 10.26 4.72
N VAL A 246 12.30 9.88 3.48
CA VAL A 246 12.11 8.51 3.00
C VAL A 246 12.97 7.50 3.78
N ALA A 247 12.38 6.37 4.17
CA ALA A 247 13.08 5.28 4.85
C ALA A 247 13.63 4.27 3.82
N VAL A 248 14.94 4.05 3.86
CA VAL A 248 15.63 3.06 3.01
C VAL A 248 15.81 1.77 3.81
N SER A 249 15.24 0.67 3.33
CA SER A 249 15.30 -0.63 4.01
C SER A 249 16.56 -1.39 3.64
N PHE A 250 17.30 -1.88 4.63
CA PHE A 250 18.42 -2.81 4.39
C PHE A 250 17.97 -4.28 4.39
N MET A 251 16.90 -4.57 5.13
CA MET A 251 16.30 -5.91 5.27
C MET A 251 14.88 -5.79 5.84
N ASP A 252 14.02 -6.73 5.47
CA ASP A 252 12.71 -6.99 6.07
C ASP A 252 12.48 -8.51 6.19
N GLY A 253 11.27 -8.94 6.53
CA GLY A 253 10.92 -10.37 6.67
C GLY A 253 10.90 -11.15 5.35
N ALA A 254 10.87 -10.46 4.20
CA ALA A 254 10.75 -11.08 2.88
C ALA A 254 11.97 -10.87 1.99
N SER A 255 12.72 -9.78 2.18
CA SER A 255 13.84 -9.36 1.32
C SER A 255 15.08 -8.91 2.10
N ILE A 256 16.24 -9.02 1.45
CA ILE A 256 17.49 -8.41 1.87
C ILE A 256 17.95 -7.50 0.73
N ALA A 257 18.06 -6.21 1.00
CA ALA A 257 18.47 -5.24 -0.01
C ALA A 257 19.87 -5.59 -0.57
N ASN A 258 20.04 -5.42 -1.87
CA ASN A 258 21.37 -5.51 -2.45
C ASN A 258 22.26 -4.42 -1.86
N ARG A 259 23.39 -4.82 -1.28
CA ARG A 259 24.27 -3.91 -0.53
C ARG A 259 24.78 -2.73 -1.35
N ALA A 260 25.06 -2.93 -2.62
CA ALA A 260 25.54 -1.86 -3.51
C ALA A 260 24.41 -0.86 -3.81
N LEU A 261 23.19 -1.35 -4.12
CA LEU A 261 22.04 -0.49 -4.33
C LEU A 261 21.64 0.27 -3.07
N PHE A 262 21.61 -0.38 -1.91
CA PHE A 262 21.32 0.25 -0.63
C PHE A 262 22.28 1.41 -0.35
N ARG A 263 23.62 1.16 -0.48
CA ARG A 263 24.63 2.21 -0.31
C ARG A 263 24.45 3.32 -1.33
N LYS A 264 24.24 2.98 -2.59
CA LYS A 264 24.03 3.94 -3.66
C LYS A 264 22.80 4.84 -3.36
N ALA A 265 21.69 4.28 -2.87
CA ALA A 265 20.53 5.06 -2.47
C ALA A 265 20.86 6.09 -1.38
N LEU A 266 21.61 5.68 -0.33
CA LEU A 266 22.03 6.59 0.73
C LEU A 266 23.03 7.65 0.24
N ASP A 267 23.97 7.27 -0.62
CA ASP A 267 24.97 8.21 -1.16
C ASP A 267 24.31 9.25 -2.08
N VAL A 268 23.39 8.84 -2.93
CA VAL A 268 22.59 9.74 -3.79
C VAL A 268 21.72 10.67 -2.94
N ALA A 269 21.04 10.14 -1.90
CA ALA A 269 20.24 10.96 -1.01
C ALA A 269 21.06 12.06 -0.33
N LYS A 270 22.29 11.74 0.11
CA LYS A 270 23.22 12.72 0.69
C LYS A 270 23.70 13.75 -0.33
N GLN A 271 24.07 13.32 -1.54
CA GLN A 271 24.58 14.18 -2.60
C GLN A 271 23.54 15.21 -3.07
N GLU A 272 22.27 14.75 -3.17
CA GLU A 272 21.13 15.58 -3.61
C GLU A 272 20.45 16.31 -2.45
N ASN A 273 20.94 16.17 -1.20
CA ASN A 273 20.36 16.74 0.01
C ASN A 273 18.89 16.33 0.22
N ILE A 274 18.54 15.08 -0.11
CA ILE A 274 17.20 14.54 0.07
C ILE A 274 17.05 14.03 1.51
N PRO A 275 16.03 14.48 2.27
CA PRO A 275 15.75 13.93 3.59
C PRO A 275 15.52 12.42 3.54
N HIS A 276 16.29 11.67 4.32
CA HIS A 276 16.23 10.22 4.32
C HIS A 276 16.69 9.63 5.65
N GLN A 277 16.22 8.44 5.91
CA GLN A 277 16.59 7.64 7.09
C GLN A 277 16.77 6.17 6.70
N VAL A 278 17.37 5.37 7.58
CA VAL A 278 17.42 3.92 7.45
C VAL A 278 16.29 3.31 8.28
N LYS A 279 15.53 2.37 7.72
CA LYS A 279 14.54 1.61 8.50
C LYS A 279 15.26 0.72 9.53
N HIS A 280 14.95 0.90 10.82
CA HIS A 280 15.67 0.24 11.92
C HIS A 280 15.12 -1.16 12.27
N SER A 281 13.98 -1.55 11.74
CA SER A 281 13.33 -2.84 11.99
C SER A 281 13.39 -3.74 10.77
N VAL A 282 13.47 -5.04 11.01
CA VAL A 282 13.38 -6.10 9.99
C VAL A 282 11.97 -6.71 9.90
N SER A 283 10.97 -6.09 10.54
CA SER A 283 9.58 -6.55 10.54
C SER A 283 8.86 -6.24 9.23
N GLY A 284 7.80 -7.00 8.96
CA GLY A 284 6.99 -6.90 7.75
C GLY A 284 7.65 -7.58 6.55
N GLY A 285 7.02 -7.48 5.42
CA GLY A 285 7.53 -7.94 4.12
C GLY A 285 6.84 -7.09 3.05
N ASN A 286 7.34 -7.13 1.83
CA ASN A 286 6.80 -6.38 0.70
C ASN A 286 7.17 -7.05 -0.63
N ASP A 287 6.76 -6.42 -1.71
CA ASP A 287 7.01 -6.89 -3.09
C ASP A 287 8.48 -7.13 -3.42
N GLY A 288 9.42 -6.48 -2.70
CA GLY A 288 10.86 -6.70 -2.86
C GLY A 288 11.26 -8.16 -2.70
N GLY A 289 10.63 -8.88 -1.78
CA GLY A 289 10.88 -10.31 -1.60
C GLY A 289 10.42 -11.17 -2.78
N ALA A 290 9.31 -10.82 -3.41
CA ALA A 290 8.82 -11.52 -4.60
C ALA A 290 9.68 -11.22 -5.84
N ILE A 291 10.03 -9.95 -6.03
CA ILE A 291 10.90 -9.50 -7.13
C ILE A 291 12.30 -10.12 -6.99
N GLN A 292 12.89 -10.07 -5.77
CA GLN A 292 14.24 -10.61 -5.51
C GLN A 292 14.38 -12.08 -5.91
N ARG A 293 13.30 -12.87 -5.74
CA ARG A 293 13.30 -14.32 -6.05
C ARG A 293 12.80 -14.66 -7.45
N ALA A 294 12.54 -13.65 -8.28
CA ALA A 294 12.10 -13.90 -9.66
C ALA A 294 13.26 -14.38 -10.51
N ARG A 295 13.00 -15.36 -11.39
CA ARG A 295 13.96 -15.95 -12.35
C ARG A 295 15.28 -16.37 -11.68
N GLU A 296 16.40 -15.80 -12.11
CA GLU A 296 17.75 -16.06 -11.60
C GLU A 296 18.10 -15.20 -10.37
N GLY A 297 17.15 -14.37 -9.94
CA GLY A 297 17.31 -13.42 -8.87
C GLY A 297 17.52 -11.98 -9.36
N VAL A 298 16.87 -11.03 -8.69
CA VAL A 298 16.93 -9.60 -9.04
C VAL A 298 17.47 -8.82 -7.83
N PRO A 299 18.53 -8.01 -7.95
CA PRO A 299 18.96 -7.13 -6.90
C PRO A 299 17.88 -6.06 -6.62
N VAL A 300 17.48 -5.92 -5.34
CA VAL A 300 16.41 -5.02 -4.94
C VAL A 300 16.84 -4.01 -3.90
N VAL A 301 16.12 -2.88 -3.81
CA VAL A 301 16.10 -1.93 -2.72
C VAL A 301 14.68 -1.41 -2.52
N VAL A 302 14.31 -1.14 -1.26
CA VAL A 302 12.97 -0.66 -0.89
C VAL A 302 13.07 0.75 -0.33
N LEU A 303 12.23 1.66 -0.81
CA LEU A 303 12.14 3.07 -0.44
C LEU A 303 10.73 3.35 0.08
N SER A 304 10.59 3.57 1.38
CA SER A 304 9.28 3.64 2.02
C SER A 304 8.96 5.02 2.60
N VAL A 305 7.71 5.45 2.50
CA VAL A 305 7.20 6.60 3.25
C VAL A 305 6.83 6.15 4.66
N PRO A 306 7.35 6.80 5.72
CA PRO A 306 6.92 6.55 7.09
C PRO A 306 5.42 6.77 7.26
N CYS A 307 4.72 5.76 7.76
CA CYS A 307 3.27 5.76 7.93
C CYS A 307 2.90 5.32 9.36
N ARG A 308 2.26 6.21 10.13
CA ARG A 308 1.68 5.87 11.43
C ARG A 308 0.37 5.15 11.22
N TYR A 309 0.07 4.17 12.08
CA TYR A 309 -1.19 3.43 12.08
C TYR A 309 -1.49 2.72 10.75
N ILE A 310 -0.45 2.27 10.07
CA ILE A 310 -0.54 1.48 8.83
C ILE A 310 -1.44 0.26 9.02
N HIS A 311 -2.04 -0.28 7.95
CA HIS A 311 -2.99 -1.40 7.99
C HIS A 311 -4.20 -1.15 8.92
N SER A 312 -4.66 0.08 8.94
CA SER A 312 -5.85 0.49 9.70
C SER A 312 -6.79 1.34 8.84
N PRO A 313 -8.03 1.53 9.29
CA PRO A 313 -8.96 2.42 8.58
C PRO A 313 -8.49 3.87 8.44
N SER A 314 -7.56 4.31 9.30
CA SER A 314 -7.04 5.68 9.29
C SER A 314 -5.55 5.67 9.61
N SER A 315 -4.73 5.92 8.62
CA SER A 315 -3.29 6.07 8.73
C SER A 315 -2.85 7.54 8.56
N VAL A 316 -1.60 7.82 8.87
CA VAL A 316 -1.07 9.20 8.86
C VAL A 316 0.32 9.21 8.25
N VAL A 317 0.53 10.13 7.31
CA VAL A 317 1.83 10.39 6.67
C VAL A 317 2.20 11.86 6.76
N LYS A 318 3.49 12.17 6.70
CA LYS A 318 4.01 13.52 6.50
C LYS A 318 4.20 13.75 5.00
N LEU A 319 3.60 14.79 4.44
CA LEU A 319 3.64 15.05 3.00
C LEU A 319 5.06 15.31 2.48
N SER A 320 5.94 15.87 3.31
CA SER A 320 7.36 16.05 2.94
C SER A 320 8.10 14.72 2.75
N ASP A 321 7.67 13.65 3.42
CA ASP A 321 8.30 12.32 3.26
C ASP A 321 7.86 11.67 1.94
N VAL A 322 6.64 11.94 1.49
CA VAL A 322 6.16 11.54 0.15
C VAL A 322 6.99 12.23 -0.94
N GLU A 323 7.26 13.53 -0.79
CA GLU A 323 8.13 14.27 -1.70
C GLU A 323 9.58 13.72 -1.67
N SER A 324 10.07 13.34 -0.50
CA SER A 324 11.40 12.75 -0.34
C SER A 324 11.51 11.37 -1.03
N GLN A 325 10.46 10.54 -0.97
CA GLN A 325 10.42 9.26 -1.70
C GLN A 325 10.51 9.48 -3.21
N PHE A 326 9.70 10.40 -3.76
CA PHE A 326 9.77 10.73 -5.17
C PHE A 326 11.14 11.28 -5.58
N ALA A 327 11.69 12.21 -4.80
CA ALA A 327 12.99 12.79 -5.08
C ALA A 327 14.09 11.72 -5.09
N LEU A 328 14.06 10.80 -4.11
CA LEU A 328 15.09 9.76 -4.02
C LEU A 328 14.96 8.72 -5.14
N VAL A 329 13.77 8.22 -5.45
CA VAL A 329 13.63 7.24 -6.55
C VAL A 329 14.06 7.85 -7.88
N LYS A 330 13.70 9.11 -8.16
CA LYS A 330 14.14 9.84 -9.36
C LYS A 330 15.66 9.98 -9.43
N ALA A 331 16.29 10.44 -8.36
CA ALA A 331 17.73 10.62 -8.30
C ALA A 331 18.49 9.29 -8.40
N LEU A 332 18.00 8.25 -7.72
CA LEU A 332 18.58 6.91 -7.75
C LEU A 332 18.52 6.32 -9.16
N VAL A 333 17.37 6.36 -9.83
CA VAL A 333 17.22 5.84 -11.20
C VAL A 333 18.10 6.61 -12.19
N LYS A 334 18.26 7.92 -12.02
CA LYS A 334 19.18 8.73 -12.85
C LYS A 334 20.66 8.38 -12.64
N ALA A 335 21.01 7.85 -11.48
CA ALA A 335 22.37 7.47 -11.13
C ALA A 335 22.73 6.01 -11.47
N LEU A 336 21.79 5.19 -11.94
CA LEU A 336 22.01 3.77 -12.29
C LEU A 336 22.59 3.61 -13.69
#